data_de5d34c58e6ddc69511be6dee9c331c4
#
_entry.id   de5d34c58e6ddc69511be6dee9c331c4
#
_cell.length_a   1.000
_cell.length_b   1.000
_cell.length_c   1.000
_cell.angle_alpha   90.00
_cell.angle_beta   90.00
_cell.angle_gamma   90.00
#
_symmetry.space_group_name_H-M   'P 1'
#
loop_
_entity.id
_entity.type
_entity.pdbx_description
1 polymer ?
#
loop_
_entity_poly.entity_id
_entity_poly.type
_entity_poly.pdbx_seq_one_letter_code
_entity_poly.pdbx_strand_id
1 'polypeptide(L)'
;ESGLTSKIELEDLYAIKDDPSDPVKHRVYELYSKYGIPVYFNDTIGKIFVKKDVTGKDVYRYETLDLSWGFTSYSQLKYSYEYMTDPDEQLTALGIIEEYLELAAKPLHPFNFFVTKSAKTIDIKDEEKIYKEGEYKIHFRTVLMTGDWTESQITSLPNEMMREMVKNKITNYK
;
A
#
# COMPACT_ATOMS: atom_id res chain seq x y z
N GLU A 1 -37.22 13.30 -21.26
CA GLU A 1 -36.29 13.70 -20.20
C GLU A 1 -35.65 12.46 -19.62
N SER A 2 -34.76 11.89 -20.40
CA SER A 2 -33.86 10.89 -19.90
C SER A 2 -32.99 11.54 -18.84
N GLY A 3 -33.34 11.36 -17.58
CA GLY A 3 -32.41 11.53 -16.51
C GLY A 3 -31.23 10.62 -16.78
N LEU A 4 -30.24 11.12 -17.48
CA LEU A 4 -28.90 10.63 -17.42
C LEU A 4 -28.36 10.92 -16.00
N THR A 5 -28.99 10.30 -15.03
CA THR A 5 -28.22 9.76 -13.97
C THR A 5 -27.33 8.74 -14.65
N SER A 6 -26.23 9.18 -15.21
CA SER A 6 -25.09 8.34 -15.20
C SER A 6 -24.94 7.97 -13.72
N LYS A 7 -25.57 6.88 -13.34
CA LYS A 7 -24.98 6.04 -12.34
C LYS A 7 -23.62 5.74 -12.92
N ILE A 8 -22.69 6.63 -12.71
CA ILE A 8 -21.36 6.23 -12.45
C ILE A 8 -21.59 5.31 -11.26
N GLU A 9 -21.84 4.05 -11.54
CA GLU A 9 -21.47 3.03 -10.60
C GLU A 9 -19.98 3.23 -10.49
N LEU A 10 -19.62 4.14 -9.62
CA LEU A 10 -18.40 4.06 -8.91
C LEU A 10 -18.51 2.67 -8.28
N GLU A 11 -18.16 1.64 -9.06
CA GLU A 11 -17.66 0.45 -8.42
C GLU A 11 -16.68 1.04 -7.45
N ASP A 12 -17.03 1.01 -6.20
CA ASP A 12 -16.12 1.46 -5.17
C ASP A 12 -14.94 0.49 -5.19
N LEU A 13 -14.03 0.73 -6.13
CA LEU A 13 -12.81 -0.04 -6.31
C LEU A 13 -11.88 0.15 -5.13
N TYR A 14 -12.20 1.12 -4.27
CA TYR A 14 -11.59 1.32 -2.98
C TYR A 14 -12.23 0.42 -1.91
N ALA A 15 -13.44 -0.09 -2.14
CA ALA A 15 -14.07 -1.04 -1.24
C ALA A 15 -13.35 -2.38 -1.32
N ILE A 16 -12.71 -2.74 -0.22
CA ILE A 16 -12.11 -4.06 -0.06
C ILE A 16 -13.24 -5.05 0.18
N LYS A 17 -13.45 -5.94 -0.81
CA LYS A 17 -14.48 -6.96 -0.77
C LYS A 17 -13.90 -8.26 -0.20
N ASP A 18 -14.69 -8.96 0.58
CA ASP A 18 -14.30 -10.27 1.07
C ASP A 18 -14.39 -11.32 -0.06
N ASP A 19 -13.38 -12.19 -0.07
CA ASP A 19 -13.37 -13.39 -0.89
C ASP A 19 -12.87 -14.57 -0.04
N PRO A 20 -13.78 -15.29 0.62
CA PRO A 20 -13.38 -16.42 1.48
C PRO A 20 -12.68 -17.55 0.74
N SER A 21 -12.79 -17.62 -0.58
CA SER A 21 -12.07 -18.60 -1.39
C SER A 21 -10.59 -18.29 -1.61
N ASP A 22 -10.20 -17.03 -1.40
CA ASP A 22 -8.83 -16.56 -1.50
C ASP A 22 -8.32 -16.15 -0.09
N PRO A 23 -7.41 -16.93 0.52
CA PRO A 23 -6.93 -16.65 1.87
C PRO A 23 -6.30 -15.27 2.04
N VAL A 24 -5.62 -14.77 1.01
CA VAL A 24 -4.98 -13.45 1.03
C VAL A 24 -6.03 -12.34 1.02
N LYS A 25 -6.97 -12.39 0.11
CA LYS A 25 -8.05 -11.41 0.02
C LYS A 25 -8.93 -11.41 1.27
N HIS A 26 -9.24 -12.59 1.78
CA HIS A 26 -10.00 -12.73 3.02
C HIS A 26 -9.28 -12.08 4.19
N ARG A 27 -7.97 -12.29 4.32
CA ARG A 27 -7.15 -11.70 5.38
C ARG A 27 -7.06 -10.18 5.26
N VAL A 28 -6.89 -9.66 4.05
CA VAL A 28 -6.92 -8.21 3.78
C VAL A 28 -8.25 -7.62 4.21
N TYR A 29 -9.35 -8.27 3.89
CA TYR A 29 -10.69 -7.85 4.30
C TYR A 29 -10.86 -7.86 5.83
N GLU A 30 -10.40 -8.88 6.51
CA GLU A 30 -10.46 -8.96 7.98
C GLU A 30 -9.70 -7.79 8.63
N LEU A 31 -8.49 -7.50 8.17
CA LEU A 31 -7.69 -6.37 8.66
C LEU A 31 -8.38 -5.04 8.40
N TYR A 32 -8.93 -4.87 7.21
CA TYR A 32 -9.69 -3.67 6.86
C TYR A 32 -10.94 -3.51 7.73
N SER A 33 -11.68 -4.57 7.95
CA SER A 33 -12.89 -4.56 8.77
C SER A 33 -12.59 -4.25 10.24
N LYS A 34 -11.49 -4.78 10.76
CA LYS A 34 -11.09 -4.62 12.16
C LYS A 34 -10.44 -3.26 12.44
N TYR A 35 -9.56 -2.81 11.56
CA TYR A 35 -8.72 -1.62 11.78
C TYR A 35 -9.02 -0.45 10.84
N GLY A 36 -9.76 -0.67 9.77
CA GLY A 36 -10.00 0.36 8.74
C GLY A 36 -8.79 0.66 7.87
N ILE A 37 -7.81 -0.24 7.81
CA ILE A 37 -6.53 -0.02 7.14
C ILE A 37 -6.39 -0.97 5.96
N PRO A 38 -6.37 -0.45 4.72
CA PRO A 38 -6.17 -1.26 3.53
C PRO A 38 -4.70 -1.67 3.38
N VAL A 39 -4.49 -2.87 2.83
CA VAL A 39 -3.18 -3.39 2.43
C VAL A 39 -3.20 -3.64 0.93
N TYR A 40 -2.24 -3.07 0.23
CA TYR A 40 -2.10 -3.19 -1.22
C TYR A 40 -0.86 -4.00 -1.57
N PHE A 41 -0.98 -4.89 -2.55
CA PHE A 41 0.12 -5.67 -3.13
C PHE A 41 0.53 -5.20 -4.52
N ASN A 42 -0.15 -4.19 -5.04
CA ASN A 42 0.22 -3.46 -6.25
C ASN A 42 -0.07 -1.98 -6.05
N ASP A 43 0.48 -1.14 -6.91
CA ASP A 43 0.34 0.31 -6.81
C ASP A 43 -0.95 0.84 -7.48
N THR A 44 -1.72 -0.01 -8.13
CA THR A 44 -3.01 0.36 -8.71
C THR A 44 -4.10 0.20 -7.65
N ILE A 45 -4.57 1.30 -7.09
CA ILE A 45 -5.58 1.30 -6.03
C ILE A 45 -7.01 1.43 -6.55
N GLY A 46 -7.18 1.76 -7.81
CA GLY A 46 -8.50 1.84 -8.42
C GLY A 46 -8.46 2.09 -9.92
N LYS A 47 -9.59 1.91 -10.56
CA LYS A 47 -9.82 2.26 -11.96
C LYS A 47 -11.15 2.99 -12.10
N ILE A 48 -11.19 4.04 -12.88
CA ILE A 48 -12.39 4.80 -13.16
C ILE A 48 -12.72 4.64 -14.64
N PHE A 49 -13.95 4.22 -14.93
CA PHE A 49 -14.45 4.21 -16.30
C PHE A 49 -14.54 5.65 -16.82
N VAL A 50 -13.91 5.93 -17.95
CA VAL A 50 -13.89 7.27 -18.53
C VAL A 50 -14.85 7.36 -19.71
N LYS A 51 -14.72 6.43 -20.66
CA LYS A 51 -15.51 6.45 -21.90
C LYS A 51 -15.37 5.13 -22.65
N LYS A 52 -16.19 4.96 -23.68
CA LYS A 52 -15.94 3.96 -24.72
C LYS A 52 -15.12 4.60 -25.83
N ASP A 53 -14.15 3.86 -26.37
CA ASP A 53 -13.39 4.32 -27.53
C ASP A 53 -14.23 4.19 -28.82
N VAL A 54 -13.64 4.60 -29.94
CA VAL A 54 -14.31 4.54 -31.24
C VAL A 54 -14.66 3.11 -31.72
N THR A 55 -14.08 2.10 -31.10
CA THR A 55 -14.34 0.68 -31.36
C THR A 55 -15.35 0.06 -30.40
N GLY A 56 -15.87 0.84 -29.45
CA GLY A 56 -16.80 0.41 -28.41
C GLY A 56 -16.12 -0.25 -27.19
N LYS A 57 -14.81 -0.21 -27.12
CA LYS A 57 -14.04 -0.76 -25.98
C LYS A 57 -14.03 0.24 -24.82
N ASP A 58 -14.20 -0.27 -23.61
CA ASP A 58 -14.16 0.55 -22.40
C ASP A 58 -12.75 1.07 -22.12
N VAL A 59 -12.64 2.37 -21.86
CA VAL A 59 -11.39 3.05 -21.47
C VAL A 59 -11.47 3.42 -20.00
N TYR A 60 -10.48 3.00 -19.22
CA TYR A 60 -10.37 3.27 -17.78
C TYR A 60 -9.19 4.18 -17.48
N ARG A 61 -9.38 5.06 -16.50
CA ARG A 61 -8.27 5.75 -15.83
C ARG A 61 -7.94 4.98 -14.56
N TYR A 62 -6.66 4.64 -14.37
CA TYR A 62 -6.19 3.96 -13.19
C TYR A 62 -5.68 4.97 -12.18
N GLU A 63 -6.09 4.80 -10.93
CA GLU A 63 -5.50 5.53 -9.82
C GLU A 63 -4.40 4.69 -9.20
N THR A 64 -3.23 5.28 -9.08
CA THR A 64 -2.04 4.63 -8.52
C THR A 64 -1.71 5.20 -7.16
N LEU A 65 -1.15 4.34 -6.31
CA LEU A 65 -0.60 4.74 -5.04
C LEU A 65 0.68 5.54 -5.29
N ASP A 66 0.64 6.83 -4.98
CA ASP A 66 1.80 7.71 -5.14
C ASP A 66 2.61 7.76 -3.85
N LEU A 67 3.77 7.11 -3.86
CA LEU A 67 4.73 7.12 -2.76
C LEU A 67 5.75 8.26 -2.90
N SER A 68 5.73 8.98 -4.01
CA SER A 68 6.64 10.09 -4.28
C SER A 68 6.17 11.43 -3.71
N TRP A 69 5.25 11.41 -2.76
CA TRP A 69 4.77 12.61 -2.06
C TRP A 69 5.87 13.27 -1.23
N GLY A 70 6.96 13.57 -1.88
CA GLY A 70 7.91 14.55 -1.40
C GLY A 70 7.33 15.93 -1.63
N PHE A 71 6.99 16.60 -0.56
CA PHE A 71 6.33 17.91 -0.54
C PHE A 71 7.17 19.07 -1.05
N THR A 72 8.34 18.80 -1.53
CA THR A 72 9.13 19.79 -2.24
C THR A 72 8.96 19.53 -3.73
N SER A 73 8.54 20.52 -4.46
CA SER A 73 8.46 20.54 -5.91
C SER A 73 9.77 20.14 -6.64
N TYR A 74 10.76 19.71 -5.90
CA TYR A 74 12.08 19.32 -6.38
C TYR A 74 12.43 17.84 -6.17
N SER A 75 11.63 17.07 -5.44
CA SER A 75 11.90 15.64 -5.29
C SER A 75 11.26 14.86 -6.44
N GLN A 76 12.02 14.65 -7.49
CA GLN A 76 11.65 13.79 -8.61
C GLN A 76 12.14 12.36 -8.33
N LEU A 77 11.72 11.80 -7.21
CA LEU A 77 11.95 10.40 -6.93
C LEU A 77 11.01 9.55 -7.78
N LYS A 78 11.58 8.68 -8.58
CA LYS A 78 10.82 7.65 -9.29
C LYS A 78 10.97 6.33 -8.55
N TYR A 79 9.85 5.64 -8.35
CA TYR A 79 9.82 4.32 -7.76
C TYR A 79 9.59 3.26 -8.83
N SER A 80 10.32 2.16 -8.72
CA SER A 80 10.11 0.95 -9.50
C SER A 80 9.91 -0.21 -8.53
N TYR A 81 8.88 -1.04 -8.77
CA TYR A 81 8.50 -2.12 -7.89
C TYR A 81 8.52 -3.45 -8.61
N GLU A 82 8.92 -4.48 -7.89
CA GLU A 82 8.59 -5.86 -8.21
C GLU A 82 7.45 -6.29 -7.29
N TYR A 83 6.32 -6.71 -7.86
CA TYR A 83 5.16 -7.06 -7.06
C TYR A 83 5.32 -8.41 -6.38
N MET A 84 4.81 -8.49 -5.16
CA MET A 84 4.72 -9.74 -4.42
C MET A 84 3.49 -10.52 -4.90
N THR A 85 3.71 -11.66 -5.50
CA THR A 85 2.64 -12.49 -6.10
C THR A 85 2.46 -13.84 -5.43
N ASP A 86 3.44 -14.28 -4.63
CA ASP A 86 3.36 -15.53 -3.88
C ASP A 86 2.39 -15.39 -2.70
N PRO A 87 1.31 -16.19 -2.63
CA PRO A 87 0.35 -16.11 -1.55
C PRO A 87 0.94 -16.36 -0.16
N ASP A 88 1.92 -17.23 -0.02
CA ASP A 88 2.55 -17.52 1.26
C ASP A 88 3.37 -16.32 1.77
N GLU A 89 4.10 -15.65 0.89
CA GLU A 89 4.79 -14.40 1.21
C GLU A 89 3.79 -13.29 1.58
N GLN A 90 2.70 -13.19 0.85
CA GLN A 90 1.64 -12.21 1.13
C GLN A 90 1.00 -12.45 2.49
N LEU A 91 0.74 -13.69 2.87
CA LEU A 91 0.20 -14.04 4.19
C LEU A 91 1.20 -13.74 5.30
N THR A 92 2.49 -13.96 5.07
CA THR A 92 3.54 -13.56 6.02
C THR A 92 3.56 -12.05 6.24
N ALA A 93 3.46 -11.27 5.18
CA ALA A 93 3.35 -9.81 5.27
C ALA A 93 2.12 -9.37 6.08
N LEU A 94 0.98 -9.98 5.82
CA LEU A 94 -0.26 -9.68 6.54
C LEU A 94 -0.16 -10.04 8.02
N GLY A 95 0.55 -11.10 8.37
CA GLY A 95 0.84 -11.47 9.76
C GLY A 95 1.68 -10.41 10.48
N ILE A 96 2.71 -9.89 9.84
CA ILE A 96 3.55 -8.80 10.37
C ILE A 96 2.71 -7.54 10.59
N ILE A 97 1.89 -7.19 9.63
CA ILE A 97 1.01 -6.02 9.69
C ILE A 97 -0.01 -6.15 10.83
N GLU A 98 -0.63 -7.31 10.97
CA GLU A 98 -1.60 -7.55 12.04
C GLU A 98 -0.95 -7.41 13.42
N GLU A 99 0.21 -8.00 13.64
CA GLU A 99 0.94 -7.85 14.90
C GLU A 99 1.27 -6.38 15.19
N TYR A 100 1.69 -5.62 14.18
CA TYR A 100 1.93 -4.19 14.32
C TYR A 100 0.66 -3.44 14.73
N LEU A 101 -0.46 -3.70 14.08
CA LEU A 101 -1.73 -3.04 14.36
C LEU A 101 -2.30 -3.40 15.73
N GLU A 102 -2.05 -4.61 16.22
CA GLU A 102 -2.42 -5.01 17.58
C GLU A 102 -1.53 -4.36 18.64
N LEU A 103 -0.24 -4.26 18.38
CA LEU A 103 0.76 -3.71 19.28
C LEU A 103 0.65 -2.19 19.40
N ALA A 104 0.47 -1.50 18.28
CA ALA A 104 0.50 -0.06 18.20
C ALA A 104 -0.87 0.57 18.52
N ALA A 105 -0.88 1.64 19.29
CA ALA A 105 -2.08 2.44 19.50
C ALA A 105 -2.57 3.08 18.18
N LYS A 106 -3.88 3.30 18.06
CA LYS A 106 -4.50 3.88 16.85
C LYS A 106 -3.79 5.10 16.26
N PRO A 107 -3.32 6.08 17.06
CA PRO A 107 -2.60 7.23 16.51
C PRO A 107 -1.31 6.87 15.78
N LEU A 108 -0.77 5.68 15.99
CA LEU A 108 0.45 5.17 15.33
C LEU A 108 0.13 4.32 14.10
N HIS A 109 -1.14 4.11 13.78
CA HIS A 109 -1.53 3.39 12.58
C HIS A 109 -1.35 4.25 11.34
N PRO A 110 -0.76 3.71 10.25
CA PRO A 110 -0.73 4.41 8.97
C PRO A 110 -2.13 4.40 8.34
N PHE A 111 -2.31 5.12 7.24
CA PHE A 111 -3.56 5.03 6.47
C PHE A 111 -3.64 3.77 5.61
N ASN A 112 -2.49 3.28 5.16
CA ASN A 112 -2.41 2.06 4.38
C ASN A 112 -1.01 1.45 4.43
N PHE A 113 -0.93 0.19 3.98
CA PHE A 113 0.33 -0.52 3.73
C PHE A 113 0.45 -0.85 2.25
N PHE A 114 1.65 -0.72 1.72
CA PHE A 114 2.00 -1.18 0.38
C PHE A 114 3.11 -2.21 0.49
N VAL A 115 2.85 -3.43 0.06
CA VAL A 115 3.76 -4.57 0.18
C VAL A 115 4.24 -4.98 -1.20
N THR A 116 5.54 -4.98 -1.39
CA THR A 116 6.20 -5.37 -2.63
C THR A 116 7.24 -6.44 -2.37
N LYS A 117 7.69 -7.13 -3.41
CA LYS A 117 8.83 -8.04 -3.31
C LYS A 117 10.14 -7.26 -3.22
N SER A 118 10.29 -6.26 -4.03
CA SER A 118 11.41 -5.32 -3.99
C SER A 118 10.99 -3.93 -4.47
N ALA A 119 11.74 -2.93 -4.10
CA ALA A 119 11.52 -1.55 -4.53
C ALA A 119 12.86 -0.87 -4.83
N LYS A 120 12.84 0.01 -5.82
CA LYS A 120 13.96 0.87 -6.17
C LYS A 120 13.50 2.31 -6.24
N THR A 121 14.35 3.23 -5.83
CA THR A 121 14.18 4.66 -6.08
C THR A 121 15.30 5.18 -6.96
N ILE A 122 14.95 6.05 -7.88
CA ILE A 122 15.91 6.77 -8.73
C ILE A 122 15.67 8.25 -8.48
N ASP A 123 16.71 8.96 -8.07
CA ASP A 123 16.67 10.41 -7.87
C ASP A 123 16.99 11.21 -9.14
N ILE A 124 16.94 12.56 -9.05
CA ILE A 124 17.23 13.46 -10.20
C ILE A 124 18.65 13.28 -10.73
N LYS A 125 19.57 12.78 -9.91
CA LYS A 125 20.97 12.55 -10.28
C LYS A 125 21.22 11.17 -10.86
N ASP A 126 20.15 10.43 -11.16
CA ASP A 126 20.19 9.03 -11.57
C ASP A 126 20.88 8.10 -10.55
N GLU A 127 20.90 8.50 -9.28
CA GLU A 127 21.37 7.64 -8.20
C GLU A 127 20.30 6.63 -7.83
N GLU A 128 20.57 5.38 -8.12
CA GLU A 128 19.67 4.27 -7.82
C GLU A 128 19.85 3.82 -6.37
N LYS A 129 18.77 3.88 -5.59
CA LYS A 129 18.70 3.25 -4.27
C LYS A 129 17.81 2.02 -4.33
N ILE A 130 18.38 0.88 -4.03
CA ILE A 130 17.65 -0.39 -3.92
C ILE A 130 17.28 -0.58 -2.44
N TYR A 131 15.99 -0.76 -2.18
CA TYR A 131 15.54 -1.24 -0.88
C TYR A 131 15.82 -2.73 -0.79
N LYS A 132 16.60 -3.10 0.21
CA LYS A 132 16.95 -4.49 0.46
C LYS A 132 15.73 -5.30 0.89
N GLU A 133 15.83 -6.60 0.74
CA GLU A 133 14.86 -7.56 1.19
C GLU A 133 14.58 -7.40 2.69
N GLY A 134 13.31 -7.45 3.07
CA GLY A 134 12.88 -7.32 4.46
C GLY A 134 12.92 -5.91 5.04
N GLU A 135 13.16 -4.89 4.23
CA GLU A 135 13.12 -3.50 4.66
C GLU A 135 11.70 -2.94 4.66
N TYR A 136 11.53 -1.85 5.40
CA TYR A 136 10.32 -1.04 5.34
C TYR A 136 10.69 0.44 5.25
N LYS A 137 9.76 1.24 4.72
CA LYS A 137 9.90 2.69 4.67
C LYS A 137 8.56 3.34 5.01
N ILE A 138 8.60 4.29 5.94
CA ILE A 138 7.45 5.09 6.29
C ILE A 138 7.43 6.33 5.40
N HIS A 139 6.40 6.44 4.57
CA HIS A 139 6.10 7.63 3.80
C HIS A 139 4.84 8.25 4.38
N PHE A 140 4.85 9.49 4.71
CA PHE A 140 3.79 10.31 5.27
C PHE A 140 2.56 9.57 5.86
N ARG A 141 1.83 8.78 5.07
CA ARG A 141 0.62 8.03 5.47
C ARG A 141 0.63 6.57 5.05
N THR A 142 1.64 6.18 4.31
CA THR A 142 1.79 4.84 3.77
C THR A 142 3.06 4.19 4.30
N VAL A 143 2.98 2.95 4.70
CA VAL A 143 4.16 2.13 5.00
C VAL A 143 4.42 1.21 3.82
N LEU A 144 5.59 1.38 3.19
CA LEU A 144 6.11 0.46 2.18
C LEU A 144 6.87 -0.67 2.89
N MET A 145 6.55 -1.90 2.56
CA MET A 145 7.26 -3.08 3.03
C MET A 145 7.81 -3.87 1.84
N THR A 146 9.04 -4.36 1.97
CA THR A 146 9.66 -5.23 0.96
C THR A 146 9.84 -6.63 1.51
N GLY A 147 9.64 -7.64 0.67
CA GLY A 147 9.59 -9.06 1.05
C GLY A 147 10.93 -9.69 1.41
N ASP A 148 10.92 -11.01 1.50
CA ASP A 148 12.01 -11.88 1.95
C ASP A 148 12.46 -11.64 3.40
N TRP A 149 11.48 -11.69 4.32
CA TRP A 149 11.75 -11.59 5.74
C TRP A 149 12.36 -12.89 6.31
N THR A 150 13.41 -12.73 7.11
CA THR A 150 13.89 -13.81 7.96
C THR A 150 12.93 -14.04 9.13
N GLU A 151 13.01 -15.19 9.79
CA GLU A 151 12.21 -15.48 11.00
C GLU A 151 12.44 -14.41 12.08
N SER A 152 13.68 -13.97 12.24
CA SER A 152 14.03 -12.90 13.17
C SER A 152 13.33 -11.58 12.82
N GLN A 153 13.27 -11.21 11.54
CA GLN A 153 12.58 -10.02 11.08
C GLN A 153 11.07 -10.10 11.28
N ILE A 154 10.46 -11.24 10.99
CA ILE A 154 9.02 -11.47 11.22
C ILE A 154 8.66 -11.18 12.68
N THR A 155 9.51 -11.56 13.60
CA THR A 155 9.32 -11.33 15.04
C THR A 155 9.61 -9.90 15.45
N SER A 156 10.65 -9.26 14.89
CA SER A 156 11.14 -7.94 15.35
C SER A 156 10.50 -6.75 14.64
N LEU A 157 10.06 -6.89 13.39
CA LEU A 157 9.55 -5.78 12.59
C LEU A 157 8.38 -5.01 13.20
N PRO A 158 7.37 -5.65 13.82
CA PRO A 158 6.28 -4.91 14.45
C PRO A 158 6.77 -3.92 15.50
N ASN A 159 7.70 -4.32 16.36
CA ASN A 159 8.28 -3.43 17.37
C ASN A 159 9.17 -2.34 16.77
N GLU A 160 9.95 -2.66 15.75
CA GLU A 160 10.80 -1.68 15.06
C GLU A 160 9.95 -0.61 14.35
N MET A 161 8.91 -1.01 13.64
CA MET A 161 7.98 -0.10 12.99
C MET A 161 7.27 0.80 13.99
N MET A 162 6.87 0.26 15.14
CA MET A 162 6.25 1.05 16.21
C MET A 162 7.21 2.11 16.74
N ARG A 163 8.46 1.76 17.00
CA ARG A 163 9.48 2.71 17.47
C ARG A 163 9.73 3.81 16.45
N GLU A 164 9.82 3.47 15.18
CA GLU A 164 10.03 4.42 14.09
C GLU A 164 8.83 5.36 13.94
N MET A 165 7.61 4.85 14.06
CA MET A 165 6.39 5.67 14.06
C MET A 165 6.34 6.65 15.23
N VAL A 166 6.74 6.22 16.42
CA VAL A 166 6.82 7.10 17.60
C VAL A 166 7.83 8.21 17.35
N LYS A 167 9.01 7.89 16.83
CA LYS A 167 10.04 8.89 16.51
C LYS A 167 9.54 9.91 15.47
N ASN A 168 8.88 9.45 14.43
CA ASN A 168 8.34 10.33 13.40
C ASN A 168 7.29 11.30 13.96
N LYS A 169 6.44 10.84 14.85
CA LYS A 169 5.45 11.70 15.51
C LYS A 169 6.10 12.74 16.42
N ILE A 170 7.06 12.34 17.23
CA ILE A 170 7.79 13.26 18.10
C ILE A 170 8.52 14.32 17.28
N THR A 171 9.14 13.93 16.17
CA THR A 171 9.86 14.86 15.28
C THR A 171 8.92 15.85 14.60
N ASN A 172 7.72 15.44 14.23
CA ASN A 172 6.74 16.30 13.57
C ASN A 172 6.01 17.26 14.52
N TYR A 173 6.11 17.08 15.84
CA TYR A 173 5.51 17.97 16.85
C TYR A 173 6.46 19.01 17.43
N LYS A 174 7.66 19.12 16.89
CA LYS A 174 8.63 20.17 17.31
C LYS A 174 8.53 21.43 16.44
#